data_e2b34ef8ca69ac21c9a8329125d56331
#
_entry.id   e2b34ef8ca69ac21c9a8329125d56331
#
_cell.length_a   1.000
_cell.length_b   1.000
_cell.length_c   1.000
_cell.angle_alpha   90.00
_cell.angle_beta   90.00
_cell.angle_gamma   90.00
#
_symmetry.space_group_name_H-M   'P 1'
#
loop_
_entity.id
_entity.type
_entity.pdbx_description
1 polymer ?
#
loop_
_entity_poly.entity_id
_entity_poly.type
_entity_poly.pdbx_seq_one_letter_code
_entity_poly.pdbx_strand_id
1 'polypeptide(L)' 'MEGFIVTIGSEFPPEPFVHEGQELTYVLEGTHEFVYDGKTYLLEEGDCYYFDSNKPHFSRGVGEKPSKLLVVFTAKKD' A
#
# COMPACT_ATOMS: atom_id res chain seq x y z
N MET A 1 6.67 -15.66 0.61
CA MET A 1 5.49 -14.80 0.82
C MET A 1 5.47 -14.35 2.26
N GLU A 2 5.29 -13.06 2.48
CA GLU A 2 5.27 -12.47 3.82
C GLU A 2 4.08 -11.57 3.95
N GLY A 3 3.51 -11.53 5.15
CA GLY A 3 2.37 -10.68 5.42
C GLY A 3 2.57 -9.87 6.69
N PHE A 4 2.09 -8.62 6.65
CA PHE A 4 2.25 -7.68 7.76
C PHE A 4 0.96 -6.90 7.96
N ILE A 5 0.70 -6.55 9.21
CA ILE A 5 -0.32 -5.55 9.52
C ILE A 5 0.43 -4.22 9.68
N VAL A 6 0.03 -3.25 8.88
CA VAL A 6 0.72 -1.95 8.82
C VAL A 6 -0.28 -0.86 9.13
N THR A 7 0.14 0.11 9.93
CA THR A 7 -0.66 1.30 10.19
C THR A 7 0.03 2.47 9.51
N ILE A 8 -0.69 3.19 8.66
CA ILE A 8 -0.12 4.32 7.93
C ILE A 8 -0.83 5.60 8.31
N GLY A 9 -0.03 6.66 8.50
CA GLY A 9 -0.55 7.96 8.84
C GLY A 9 -0.85 8.79 7.60
N SER A 10 -1.04 10.09 7.81
CA SER A 10 -1.52 10.97 6.75
C SER A 10 -0.42 11.58 5.91
N GLU A 11 0.84 11.30 6.22
CA GLU A 11 1.94 11.86 5.46
C GLU A 11 2.49 10.85 4.49
N PHE A 12 2.82 11.32 3.29
CA PHE A 12 3.51 10.47 2.33
C PHE A 12 4.93 10.21 2.80
N PRO A 13 5.48 9.05 2.49
CA PRO A 13 6.91 8.83 2.75
C PRO A 13 7.75 9.78 1.89
N PRO A 14 8.99 10.06 2.30
CA PRO A 14 9.82 11.01 1.56
C PRO A 14 10.16 10.56 0.14
N GLU A 15 10.13 9.27 -0.11
CA GLU A 15 10.43 8.75 -1.44
C GLU A 15 9.52 7.58 -1.74
N PRO A 16 9.16 7.37 -2.99
CA PRO A 16 8.38 6.19 -3.36
C PRO A 16 9.21 4.92 -3.20
N PHE A 17 8.51 3.81 -3.05
CA PHE A 17 9.13 2.50 -2.96
C PHE A 17 9.16 1.85 -4.33
N VAL A 18 10.24 1.14 -4.61
CA VAL A 18 10.37 0.34 -5.82
C VAL A 18 11.14 -0.91 -5.43
N HIS A 19 10.59 -2.07 -5.69
CA HIS A 19 11.32 -3.31 -5.42
C HIS A 19 10.75 -4.41 -6.29
N GLU A 20 11.41 -5.55 -6.29
CA GLU A 20 10.96 -6.68 -7.07
C GLU A 20 9.91 -7.45 -6.31
N GLY A 21 9.05 -8.13 -7.05
CA GLY A 21 8.01 -8.93 -6.46
C GLY A 21 6.65 -8.30 -6.65
N GLN A 22 5.66 -8.89 -6.00
CA GLN A 22 4.28 -8.45 -6.11
C GLN A 22 3.73 -8.25 -4.71
N GLU A 23 2.78 -7.36 -4.60
CA GLU A 23 2.22 -6.97 -3.32
C GLU A 23 0.70 -6.98 -3.41
N LEU A 24 0.06 -7.52 -2.37
CA LEU A 24 -1.39 -7.48 -2.25
C LEU A 24 -1.71 -6.75 -0.96
N THR A 25 -2.65 -5.81 -1.02
CA THR A 25 -3.04 -5.02 0.13
C THR A 25 -4.54 -5.11 0.33
N TYR A 26 -4.95 -5.36 1.56
CA TYR A 26 -6.34 -5.37 1.96
C TYR A 26 -6.54 -4.29 3.02
N VAL A 27 -7.51 -3.41 2.81
CA VAL A 27 -7.76 -2.31 3.72
C VAL A 27 -8.62 -2.80 4.87
N LEU A 28 -8.01 -2.90 6.05
CA LEU A 28 -8.71 -3.37 7.25
C LEU A 28 -9.52 -2.27 7.90
N GLU A 29 -8.98 -1.06 7.96
CA GLU A 29 -9.66 0.08 8.57
C GLU A 29 -9.23 1.35 7.88
N GLY A 30 -10.17 2.29 7.75
CA GLY A 30 -9.87 3.63 7.28
C GLY A 30 -9.87 3.75 5.78
N THR A 31 -9.38 4.89 5.32
CA THR A 31 -9.31 5.23 3.91
C THR A 31 -7.90 5.65 3.60
N HIS A 32 -7.38 5.28 2.45
CA HIS A 32 -6.05 5.74 2.09
C HIS A 32 -5.94 6.01 0.60
N GLU A 33 -4.95 6.84 0.25
CA GLU A 33 -4.57 7.10 -1.12
C GLU A 33 -3.39 6.21 -1.47
N PHE A 34 -3.48 5.55 -2.60
CA PHE A 34 -2.40 4.73 -3.12
C PHE A 34 -1.97 5.34 -4.44
N VAL A 35 -0.69 5.69 -4.54
CA VAL A 35 -0.14 6.25 -5.76
C VAL A 35 0.75 5.20 -6.40
N TYR A 36 0.45 4.85 -7.63
CA TYR A 36 1.17 3.81 -8.33
C TYR A 36 1.53 4.33 -9.71
N ASP A 37 2.81 4.41 -9.99
CA ASP A 37 3.34 4.84 -11.28
C ASP A 37 2.67 6.13 -11.75
N GLY A 38 2.51 7.07 -10.82
CA GLY A 38 1.95 8.37 -11.12
C GLY A 38 0.44 8.48 -11.08
N LYS A 39 -0.26 7.38 -10.83
CA LYS A 39 -1.73 7.39 -10.76
C LYS A 39 -2.17 7.24 -9.31
N THR A 40 -3.21 7.97 -8.94
CA THR A 40 -3.72 7.99 -7.58
C THR A 40 -5.04 7.24 -7.51
N TYR A 41 -5.15 6.36 -6.52
CA TYR A 41 -6.35 5.59 -6.26
C TYR A 41 -6.78 5.83 -4.82
N LEU A 42 -8.08 6.00 -4.60
CA LEU A 42 -8.62 6.14 -3.26
C LEU A 42 -9.22 4.81 -2.85
N LEU A 43 -8.75 4.27 -1.74
CA LEU A 43 -9.12 2.94 -1.28
C LEU A 43 -9.81 3.05 0.07
N GLU A 44 -10.85 2.27 0.27
CA GLU A 44 -11.65 2.30 1.49
C GLU A 44 -11.64 0.95 2.16
N GLU A 45 -12.10 0.94 3.40
CA GLU A 45 -12.19 -0.28 4.18
C GLU A 45 -12.88 -1.37 3.38
N GLY A 46 -12.28 -2.55 3.34
CA GLY A 46 -12.79 -3.67 2.58
C GLY A 46 -12.27 -3.79 1.17
N ASP A 47 -11.61 -2.76 0.66
CA ASP A 47 -11.01 -2.82 -0.67
C ASP A 47 -9.73 -3.64 -0.62
N CYS A 48 -9.44 -4.27 -1.74
CA CYS A 48 -8.26 -5.10 -1.88
C CYS A 48 -7.66 -4.84 -3.24
N TYR A 49 -6.34 -4.73 -3.30
CA TYR A 49 -5.68 -4.52 -4.57
C TYR A 49 -4.33 -5.20 -4.58
N TYR A 50 -3.85 -5.53 -5.78
CA TYR A 50 -2.50 -6.03 -5.86
C TYR A 50 -1.81 -5.43 -7.08
N PHE A 51 -0.49 -5.43 -7.03
CA PHE A 51 0.30 -4.74 -8.04
C PHE A 51 1.70 -5.31 -8.07
N ASP A 52 2.37 -5.04 -9.19
CA ASP A 52 3.77 -5.38 -9.37
C ASP A 52 4.58 -4.26 -8.74
N SER A 53 5.46 -4.59 -7.80
CA SER A 53 6.15 -3.58 -7.01
C SER A 53 7.32 -2.93 -7.72
N ASN A 54 7.51 -3.24 -9.00
CA ASN A 54 8.64 -2.71 -9.76
C ASN A 54 8.42 -1.31 -10.30
N LYS A 55 7.27 -0.69 -9.99
CA LYS A 55 6.99 0.70 -10.35
C LYS A 55 6.93 1.53 -9.08
N PRO A 56 7.24 2.83 -9.16
CA PRO A 56 7.18 3.67 -7.96
C PRO A 56 5.80 3.67 -7.35
N HIS A 57 5.75 3.45 -6.03
CA HIS A 57 4.46 3.40 -5.35
C HIS A 57 4.61 3.87 -3.90
N PHE A 58 3.55 4.45 -3.38
CA PHE A 58 3.49 4.87 -1.99
C PHE A 58 2.02 5.15 -1.64
N SER A 59 1.75 5.27 -0.34
CA SER A 59 0.39 5.51 0.11
C SER A 59 0.41 6.30 1.41
N ARG A 60 -0.75 6.87 1.72
CA ARG A 60 -0.95 7.57 2.99
C ARG A 60 -2.40 7.40 3.42
N GLY A 61 -2.62 7.47 4.73
CA GLY A 61 -3.98 7.48 5.25
C GLY A 61 -4.64 8.81 4.96
N VAL A 62 -5.96 8.78 4.77
CA VAL A 62 -6.75 9.99 4.49
C VAL A 62 -7.72 10.16 5.64
N GLY A 63 -7.82 11.39 6.13
CA GLY A 63 -8.72 11.70 7.23
C GLY A 63 -7.98 11.75 8.55
N GLU A 64 -8.74 11.75 9.65
CA GLU A 64 -8.17 11.97 10.97
C GLU A 64 -7.57 10.70 11.56
N LYS A 65 -7.99 9.55 11.09
CA LYS A 65 -7.52 8.28 11.65
C LYS A 65 -6.53 7.64 10.72
N PRO A 66 -5.51 6.97 11.26
CA PRO A 66 -4.62 6.22 10.41
C PRO A 66 -5.34 5.06 9.75
N SER A 67 -4.84 4.62 8.63
CA SER A 67 -5.34 3.46 7.91
C SER A 67 -4.61 2.22 8.38
N LYS A 68 -5.33 1.12 8.51
CA LYS A 68 -4.72 -0.16 8.88
C LYS A 68 -4.86 -1.11 7.70
N LEU A 69 -3.75 -1.67 7.29
CA LEU A 69 -3.67 -2.50 6.09
C LEU A 69 -3.08 -3.86 6.42
N LEU A 70 -3.58 -4.88 5.73
CA LEU A 70 -2.89 -6.16 5.67
C LEU A 70 -2.13 -6.17 4.36
N VAL A 71 -0.83 -6.26 4.43
CA VAL A 71 0.04 -6.24 3.25
C VAL A 71 0.72 -7.60 3.13
N VAL A 72 0.57 -8.21 1.96
CA VAL A 72 1.20 -9.49 1.67
C VAL A 72 2.04 -9.31 0.43
N PHE A 73 3.28 -9.72 0.48
CA PHE A 73 4.12 -9.60 -0.71
C PHE A 73 5.03 -10.81 -0.85
N THR A 74 5.43 -11.03 -2.10
CA THR A 74 6.34 -12.11 -2.43
C THR A 74 7.74 -11.55 -2.49
N ALA A 75 8.69 -12.32 -2.00
CA ALA A 75 10.08 -11.95 -2.13
C ALA A 75 10.47 -12.19 -3.59
N LYS A 76 11.56 -11.56 -3.98
CA LYS A 76 12.10 -11.81 -5.30
C LYS A 76 12.40 -13.28 -5.46
N LYS A 77 12.06 -13.81 -6.62
CA LYS A 77 12.36 -15.19 -6.96
C LYS A 77 13.80 -15.27 -7.45
N ASP A 78 14.54 -16.14 -6.88
CA ASP A 78 15.93 -16.36 -7.28
C ASP A 78 16.02 -17.34 -8.44
#